data_24a595df05b32ced275d2b3f92253b13
#
_entry.id   24a595df05b32ced275d2b3f92253b13
#
_cell.length_a   1.000
_cell.length_b   1.000
_cell.length_c   1.000
_cell.angle_alpha   90.00
_cell.angle_beta   90.00
_cell.angle_gamma   90.00
#
_symmetry.space_group_name_H-M   'P 1'
#
loop_
_entity.id
_entity.type
_entity.pdbx_description
1 polymer ?
#
loop_
_entity_poly.entity_id
_entity_poly.type
_entity_poly.pdbx_seq_one_letter_code
_entity_poly.pdbx_strand_id
1 'polypeptide(L)'
;MEKVLITGGAGYLGSVLTEVLLSKEYQVTVLDSLVYKQLSLTSFCHNKNFELVVGDVRDNQLLSDLVEKNDIIIPLAAIVGMPACKKDPELTIDVKYQQINDIVAFMRNSQKLLVPNTNSQYGSSESIITEDSPFNPLSLYAKTKCDAEKAVLDSGNGI
;
A
#
# COMPACT_ATOMS: atom_id res chain seq x y z
N MET A 1 -10.72 19.67 -0.68
CA MET A 1 -10.15 18.69 -1.63
C MET A 1 -9.38 17.69 -0.77
N GLU A 2 -9.78 16.43 -0.79
CA GLU A 2 -9.09 15.40 0.00
C GLU A 2 -7.74 15.06 -0.62
N LYS A 3 -6.78 14.79 0.24
CA LYS A 3 -5.40 14.47 -0.12
C LYS A 3 -5.15 12.97 0.04
N VAL A 4 -4.60 12.35 -0.98
CA VAL A 4 -4.38 10.90 -1.03
C VAL A 4 -2.89 10.61 -1.19
N LEU A 5 -2.33 9.84 -0.26
CA LEU A 5 -1.00 9.25 -0.37
C LEU A 5 -1.12 7.84 -0.95
N ILE A 6 -0.38 7.57 -2.02
CA ILE A 6 -0.24 6.22 -2.58
C ILE A 6 1.23 5.82 -2.48
N THR A 7 1.55 4.78 -1.72
CA THR A 7 2.91 4.20 -1.78
C THR A 7 2.97 3.13 -2.87
N GLY A 8 4.08 3.04 -3.60
CA GLY A 8 4.19 2.14 -4.76
C GLY A 8 3.33 2.55 -5.95
N GLY A 9 3.01 3.85 -6.06
CA GLY A 9 2.07 4.35 -7.05
C GLY A 9 2.59 4.33 -8.50
N ALA A 10 3.89 4.14 -8.74
CA ALA A 10 4.44 3.93 -10.08
C ALA A 10 4.21 2.50 -10.59
N GLY A 11 3.71 1.58 -9.75
CA GLY A 11 3.32 0.24 -10.16
C GLY A 11 2.05 0.20 -11.03
N TYR A 12 1.68 -1.00 -11.48
CA TYR A 12 0.53 -1.21 -12.36
C TYR A 12 -0.78 -0.65 -11.76
N LEU A 13 -1.15 -1.13 -10.58
CA LEU A 13 -2.39 -0.70 -9.93
C LEU A 13 -2.33 0.78 -9.51
N GLY A 14 -1.19 1.22 -8.97
CA GLY A 14 -1.01 2.58 -8.48
C GLY A 14 -1.10 3.64 -9.57
N SER A 15 -0.57 3.38 -10.77
CA SER A 15 -0.65 4.33 -11.88
C SER A 15 -2.08 4.53 -12.39
N VAL A 16 -2.86 3.45 -12.49
CA VAL A 16 -4.28 3.51 -12.87
C VAL A 16 -5.10 4.23 -11.81
N LEU A 17 -4.85 3.93 -10.54
CA LEU A 17 -5.54 4.58 -9.42
C LEU A 17 -5.22 6.08 -9.36
N THR A 18 -3.96 6.46 -9.58
CA THR A 18 -3.53 7.86 -9.67
C THR A 18 -4.31 8.62 -10.74
N GLU A 19 -4.47 8.04 -11.93
CA GLU A 19 -5.25 8.64 -13.02
C GLU A 19 -6.70 8.88 -12.61
N VAL A 20 -7.35 7.86 -12.05
CA VAL A 20 -8.75 7.94 -11.62
C VAL A 20 -8.93 8.99 -10.52
N LEU A 21 -8.05 9.03 -9.53
CA LEU A 21 -8.16 10.00 -8.43
C LEU A 21 -7.94 11.44 -8.92
N LEU A 22 -6.96 11.66 -9.79
CA LEU A 22 -6.73 12.98 -10.39
C LEU A 22 -7.93 13.44 -11.24
N SER A 23 -8.57 12.53 -11.98
CA SER A 23 -9.79 12.83 -12.75
C SER A 23 -10.99 13.20 -11.88
N LYS A 24 -10.96 12.79 -10.61
CA LYS A 24 -11.98 13.12 -9.57
C LYS A 24 -11.55 14.30 -8.68
N GLU A 25 -10.55 15.05 -9.10
CA GLU A 25 -10.06 16.26 -8.43
C GLU A 25 -9.47 16.02 -7.01
N TYR A 26 -9.01 14.80 -6.70
CA TYR A 26 -8.19 14.58 -5.49
C TYR A 26 -6.79 15.20 -5.69
N GLN A 27 -6.16 15.58 -4.58
CA GLN A 27 -4.73 15.82 -4.56
C GLN A 27 -4.02 14.49 -4.31
N VAL A 28 -3.12 14.09 -5.20
CA VAL A 28 -2.48 12.77 -5.12
C VAL A 28 -0.97 12.93 -4.96
N THR A 29 -0.46 12.45 -3.86
CA THR A 29 0.98 12.28 -3.61
C THR A 29 1.34 10.81 -3.78
N VAL A 30 2.29 10.52 -4.64
CA VAL A 30 2.84 9.17 -4.82
C VAL A 30 4.22 9.10 -4.21
N LEU A 31 4.44 8.13 -3.31
CA LEU A 31 5.76 7.72 -2.84
C LEU A 31 6.17 6.43 -3.55
N ASP A 32 7.25 6.46 -4.33
CA ASP A 32 7.76 5.27 -5.01
C ASP A 32 9.28 5.31 -5.12
N SER A 33 9.94 4.18 -4.92
CA SER A 33 11.40 4.07 -5.02
C SER A 33 11.91 4.02 -6.46
N LEU A 34 11.00 3.84 -7.44
CA LEU A 34 11.28 3.69 -8.86
C LEU A 34 12.33 2.60 -9.17
N VAL A 35 12.45 1.60 -8.31
CA VAL A 35 13.44 0.52 -8.45
C VAL A 35 13.32 -0.24 -9.77
N TYR A 36 12.11 -0.30 -10.33
CA TYR A 36 11.86 -0.91 -11.63
C TYR A 36 11.92 0.08 -12.80
N LYS A 37 12.31 1.33 -12.55
CA LYS A 37 12.49 2.39 -13.57
C LYS A 37 11.26 2.62 -14.46
N GLN A 38 10.05 2.45 -13.90
CA GLN A 38 8.81 2.72 -14.63
C GLN A 38 8.63 4.21 -14.88
N LEU A 39 8.05 4.54 -16.02
CA LEU A 39 7.68 5.89 -16.44
C LEU A 39 6.15 6.10 -16.45
N SER A 40 5.42 5.24 -15.75
CA SER A 40 3.95 5.17 -15.73
C SER A 40 3.27 6.46 -15.27
N LEU A 41 3.96 7.29 -14.49
CA LEU A 41 3.43 8.53 -13.92
C LEU A 41 3.79 9.80 -14.69
N THR A 42 4.58 9.70 -15.76
CA THR A 42 5.06 10.88 -16.52
C THR A 42 3.93 11.69 -17.14
N SER A 43 2.83 11.06 -17.52
CA SER A 43 1.64 11.74 -18.07
C SER A 43 0.96 12.68 -17.05
N PHE A 44 1.24 12.54 -15.76
CA PHE A 44 0.62 13.33 -14.70
C PHE A 44 1.49 14.50 -14.21
N CYS A 45 2.77 14.57 -14.61
CA CYS A 45 3.71 15.58 -14.11
C CYS A 45 3.28 17.04 -14.36
N HIS A 46 2.38 17.28 -15.31
CA HIS A 46 1.83 18.60 -15.58
C HIS A 46 0.60 18.94 -14.71
N ASN A 47 0.05 17.98 -13.98
CA ASN A 47 -1.14 18.18 -13.18
C ASN A 47 -0.77 18.81 -11.82
N LYS A 48 -1.32 19.99 -11.52
CA LYS A 48 -1.05 20.73 -10.28
C LYS A 48 -1.47 19.99 -8.99
N ASN A 49 -2.33 18.99 -9.12
CA ASN A 49 -2.82 18.16 -8.01
C ASN A 49 -2.02 16.86 -7.86
N PHE A 50 -0.95 16.67 -8.65
CA PHE A 50 -0.10 15.49 -8.59
C PHE A 50 1.29 15.83 -8.07
N GLU A 51 1.78 15.01 -7.15
CA GLU A 51 3.15 15.08 -6.63
C GLU A 51 3.77 13.69 -6.64
N LEU A 52 4.98 13.58 -7.20
CA LEU A 52 5.80 12.38 -7.12
C LEU A 52 6.96 12.60 -6.15
N VAL A 53 7.00 11.83 -5.09
CA VAL A 53 8.11 11.76 -4.14
C VAL A 53 8.90 10.48 -4.43
N VAL A 54 10.15 10.63 -4.86
CA VAL A 54 11.03 9.48 -5.07
C VAL A 54 11.71 9.13 -3.74
N GLY A 55 11.39 7.96 -3.19
CA GLY A 55 11.89 7.54 -1.89
C GLY A 55 11.47 6.11 -1.54
N ASP A 56 12.05 5.60 -0.45
CA ASP A 56 11.76 4.26 0.06
C ASP A 56 10.76 4.35 1.21
N VAL A 57 9.75 3.48 1.22
CA VAL A 57 8.75 3.39 2.29
C VAL A 57 9.34 2.99 3.65
N ARG A 58 10.56 2.50 3.69
CA ARG A 58 11.33 2.18 4.91
C ARG A 58 12.01 3.39 5.53
N ASP A 59 12.01 4.53 4.86
CA ASP A 59 12.43 5.80 5.46
C ASP A 59 11.27 6.32 6.34
N ASN A 60 11.36 6.03 7.63
CA ASN A 60 10.31 6.34 8.60
C ASN A 60 10.04 7.84 8.72
N GLN A 61 11.06 8.70 8.58
CA GLN A 61 10.85 10.15 8.63
C GLN A 61 10.09 10.63 7.41
N LEU A 62 10.50 10.19 6.22
CA LEU A 62 9.82 10.52 4.98
C LEU A 62 8.36 10.00 4.98
N LEU A 63 8.17 8.75 5.41
CA LEU A 63 6.84 8.14 5.46
C LEU A 63 5.93 8.87 6.45
N SER A 64 6.42 9.18 7.65
CA SER A 64 5.68 9.94 8.67
C SER A 64 5.24 11.32 8.16
N ASP A 65 6.16 12.06 7.55
CA ASP A 65 5.89 13.40 6.99
C ASP A 65 4.82 13.36 5.89
N LEU A 66 4.79 12.29 5.09
CA LEU A 66 3.81 12.12 4.03
C LEU A 66 2.45 11.66 4.58
N VAL A 67 2.44 10.73 5.55
CA VAL A 67 1.21 10.30 6.23
C VAL A 67 0.53 11.49 6.89
N GLU A 68 1.27 12.34 7.60
CA GLU A 68 0.71 13.50 8.30
C GLU A 68 -0.01 14.49 7.36
N LYS A 69 0.49 14.66 6.14
CA LYS A 69 0.00 15.64 5.15
C LYS A 69 -1.22 15.18 4.37
N ASN A 70 -1.61 13.91 4.45
CA ASN A 70 -2.67 13.32 3.64
C ASN A 70 -3.86 12.87 4.47
N ASP A 71 -5.04 12.81 3.87
CA ASP A 71 -6.30 12.43 4.52
C ASP A 71 -6.59 10.93 4.34
N ILE A 72 -6.16 10.38 3.21
CA ILE A 72 -6.38 8.99 2.82
C ILE A 72 -5.02 8.37 2.46
N ILE A 73 -4.72 7.21 3.00
CA ILE A 73 -3.48 6.49 2.72
C ILE A 73 -3.80 5.15 2.04
N ILE A 74 -3.15 4.88 0.91
CA ILE A 74 -3.33 3.67 0.11
C ILE A 74 -1.95 3.02 -0.11
N PRO A 75 -1.54 2.08 0.74
CA PRO A 75 -0.23 1.44 0.65
C PRO A 75 -0.24 0.31 -0.39
N LEU A 76 0.31 0.60 -1.58
CA LEU A 76 0.48 -0.37 -2.66
C LEU A 76 1.93 -0.85 -2.81
N ALA A 77 2.90 -0.21 -2.13
CA ALA A 77 4.29 -0.64 -2.19
C ALA A 77 4.43 -2.08 -1.66
N ALA A 78 4.90 -2.96 -2.50
CA ALA A 78 5.05 -4.37 -2.16
C ALA A 78 6.04 -5.07 -3.07
N ILE A 79 6.78 -6.02 -2.51
CA ILE A 79 7.49 -7.01 -3.31
C ILE A 79 6.47 -8.07 -3.73
N VAL A 80 6.25 -8.23 -5.03
CA VAL A 80 5.25 -9.15 -5.56
C VAL A 80 5.89 -10.35 -6.28
N GLY A 81 5.20 -11.49 -6.19
CA GLY A 81 5.64 -12.75 -6.80
C GLY A 81 6.51 -13.60 -5.87
N MET A 82 6.20 -14.91 -5.85
CA MET A 82 6.84 -15.86 -4.96
C MET A 82 8.38 -15.94 -5.11
N PRO A 83 8.97 -15.88 -6.32
CA PRO A 83 10.41 -15.89 -6.48
C PRO A 83 11.10 -14.66 -5.86
N ALA A 84 10.54 -13.47 -6.05
CA ALA A 84 11.10 -12.23 -5.49
C ALA A 84 11.01 -12.20 -3.95
N CYS A 85 9.87 -12.61 -3.39
CA CYS A 85 9.69 -12.71 -1.94
C CYS A 85 10.62 -13.74 -1.28
N LYS A 86 10.94 -14.85 -1.98
CA LYS A 86 11.89 -15.86 -1.48
C LYS A 86 13.35 -15.39 -1.57
N LYS A 87 13.65 -14.54 -2.53
CA LYS A 87 15.02 -14.02 -2.74
C LYS A 87 15.44 -13.10 -1.60
N ASP A 88 14.51 -12.29 -1.08
CA ASP A 88 14.74 -11.38 0.02
C ASP A 88 13.52 -11.35 0.96
N PRO A 89 13.46 -12.27 1.92
CA PRO A 89 12.35 -12.35 2.86
C PRO A 89 12.27 -11.15 3.82
N GLU A 90 13.41 -10.60 4.25
CA GLU A 90 13.47 -9.44 5.15
C GLU A 90 12.89 -8.21 4.45
N LEU A 91 13.39 -7.87 3.28
CA LEU A 91 12.85 -6.79 2.47
C LEU A 91 11.33 -6.98 2.19
N THR A 92 10.91 -8.23 1.99
CA THR A 92 9.49 -8.52 1.78
C THR A 92 8.65 -8.18 3.00
N ILE A 93 9.11 -8.49 4.20
CA ILE A 93 8.45 -8.18 5.47
C ILE A 93 8.43 -6.66 5.67
N ASP A 94 9.57 -6.00 5.51
CA ASP A 94 9.72 -4.57 5.74
C ASP A 94 8.79 -3.76 4.84
N VAL A 95 8.79 -4.05 3.53
CA VAL A 95 7.99 -3.30 2.56
C VAL A 95 6.50 -3.62 2.64
N LYS A 96 6.10 -4.81 3.12
CA LYS A 96 4.68 -5.21 3.15
C LYS A 96 4.01 -5.08 4.50
N TYR A 97 4.70 -5.49 5.55
CA TYR A 97 4.13 -5.56 6.89
C TYR A 97 4.59 -4.39 7.76
N GLN A 98 5.91 -4.16 7.85
CA GLN A 98 6.43 -3.08 8.69
C GLN A 98 5.93 -1.72 8.22
N GLN A 99 5.92 -1.46 6.90
CA GLN A 99 5.31 -0.25 6.34
C GLN A 99 3.89 0.00 6.86
N ILE A 100 3.04 -1.05 6.91
CA ILE A 100 1.66 -0.89 7.38
C ILE A 100 1.62 -0.53 8.88
N ASN A 101 2.44 -1.19 9.69
CA ASN A 101 2.55 -0.86 11.12
C ASN A 101 3.02 0.58 11.34
N ASP A 102 4.01 1.01 10.58
CA ASP A 102 4.54 2.37 10.67
C ASP A 102 3.48 3.40 10.24
N ILE A 103 2.76 3.14 9.15
CA ILE A 103 1.63 3.99 8.72
C ILE A 103 0.58 4.08 9.85
N VAL A 104 0.15 2.95 10.39
CA VAL A 104 -0.83 2.91 11.50
C VAL A 104 -0.33 3.72 12.70
N ALA A 105 0.95 3.60 13.05
CA ALA A 105 1.54 4.35 14.16
C ALA A 105 1.62 5.87 13.92
N PHE A 106 1.78 6.30 12.66
CA PHE A 106 1.86 7.72 12.29
C PHE A 106 0.50 8.36 12.03
N MET A 107 -0.55 7.56 11.82
CA MET A 107 -1.88 8.06 11.48
C MET A 107 -2.59 8.74 12.65
N ARG A 108 -3.39 9.75 12.30
CA ARG A 108 -4.39 10.36 13.18
C ARG A 108 -5.74 9.64 13.01
N ASN A 109 -6.57 9.66 14.04
CA ASN A 109 -7.91 9.03 14.02
C ASN A 109 -8.87 9.56 12.93
N SER A 110 -8.59 10.72 12.36
CA SER A 110 -9.41 11.31 11.29
C SER A 110 -9.04 10.85 9.89
N GLN A 111 -7.94 10.14 9.73
CA GLN A 111 -7.45 9.65 8.44
C GLN A 111 -8.02 8.28 8.12
N LYS A 112 -8.08 7.96 6.82
CA LYS A 112 -8.55 6.66 6.32
C LYS A 112 -7.37 5.86 5.76
N LEU A 113 -7.33 4.58 6.06
CA LEU A 113 -6.34 3.64 5.53
C LEU A 113 -7.04 2.57 4.69
N LEU A 114 -6.74 2.52 3.40
CA LEU A 114 -7.27 1.51 2.47
C LEU A 114 -6.18 0.53 2.09
N VAL A 115 -6.22 -0.67 2.67
CA VAL A 115 -5.21 -1.70 2.42
C VAL A 115 -5.77 -2.78 1.50
N PRO A 116 -5.27 -2.89 0.25
CA PRO A 116 -5.69 -3.97 -0.64
C PRO A 116 -5.18 -5.31 -0.12
N ASN A 117 -6.08 -6.27 -0.04
CA ASN A 117 -5.76 -7.60 0.43
C ASN A 117 -5.73 -8.65 -0.69
N THR A 118 -5.63 -9.93 -0.35
CA THR A 118 -5.49 -11.04 -1.29
C THR A 118 -6.28 -12.26 -0.83
N ASN A 119 -6.91 -12.97 -1.76
CA ASN A 119 -7.55 -14.24 -1.47
C ASN A 119 -6.56 -15.36 -1.06
N SER A 120 -5.26 -15.16 -1.30
CA SER A 120 -4.23 -16.12 -0.88
C SER A 120 -4.15 -16.31 0.64
N GLN A 121 -4.74 -15.42 1.42
CA GLN A 121 -4.82 -15.54 2.89
C GLN A 121 -5.69 -16.72 3.35
N TYR A 122 -6.62 -17.16 2.52
CA TYR A 122 -7.52 -18.30 2.83
C TYR A 122 -6.91 -19.66 2.44
N GLY A 123 -5.76 -19.68 1.77
CA GLY A 123 -5.08 -20.91 1.33
C GLY A 123 -5.83 -21.65 0.23
N SER A 124 -5.83 -22.98 0.31
CA SER A 124 -6.61 -23.84 -0.57
C SER A 124 -7.88 -24.32 0.13
N SER A 125 -9.03 -24.20 -0.53
CA SER A 125 -10.32 -24.67 -0.03
C SER A 125 -11.10 -25.30 -1.17
N GLU A 126 -11.85 -26.36 -0.88
CA GLU A 126 -12.82 -26.95 -1.80
C GLU A 126 -14.19 -26.25 -1.71
N SER A 127 -14.41 -25.43 -0.69
CA SER A 127 -15.64 -24.68 -0.47
C SER A 127 -15.53 -23.24 -0.96
N ILE A 128 -16.67 -22.57 -1.12
CA ILE A 128 -16.74 -21.14 -1.43
C ILE A 128 -16.13 -20.37 -0.25
N ILE A 129 -15.20 -19.49 -0.57
CA ILE A 129 -14.52 -18.61 0.39
C ILE A 129 -15.28 -17.28 0.43
N THR A 130 -15.52 -16.79 1.64
CA THR A 130 -16.10 -15.46 1.94
C THR A 130 -15.14 -14.70 2.88
N GLU A 131 -15.43 -13.44 3.15
CA GLU A 131 -14.67 -12.62 4.10
C GLU A 131 -14.66 -13.18 5.53
N ASP A 132 -15.68 -13.95 5.90
CA ASP A 132 -15.79 -14.61 7.22
C ASP A 132 -15.04 -15.95 7.29
N SER A 133 -14.44 -16.39 6.19
CA SER A 133 -13.71 -17.67 6.17
C SER A 133 -12.41 -17.56 6.97
N PRO A 134 -12.00 -18.63 7.70
CA PRO A 134 -10.78 -18.59 8.49
C PRO A 134 -9.53 -18.48 7.60
N PHE A 135 -8.56 -17.69 8.04
CA PHE A 135 -7.27 -17.56 7.36
C PHE A 135 -6.46 -18.86 7.47
N ASN A 136 -5.88 -19.27 6.34
CA ASN A 136 -4.97 -20.39 6.22
C ASN A 136 -3.84 -20.09 5.23
N PRO A 137 -2.98 -19.08 5.51
CA PRO A 137 -1.97 -18.62 4.57
C PRO A 137 -0.88 -19.68 4.35
N LEU A 138 -0.66 -20.07 3.09
CA LEU A 138 0.33 -21.08 2.68
C LEU A 138 1.68 -20.49 2.25
N SER A 139 1.83 -19.17 2.25
CA SER A 139 3.05 -18.49 1.81
C SER A 139 3.41 -17.33 2.73
N LEU A 140 4.69 -16.94 2.74
CA LEU A 140 5.14 -15.73 3.44
C LEU A 140 4.35 -14.50 2.97
N TYR A 141 4.11 -14.38 1.67
CA TYR A 141 3.29 -13.31 1.10
C TYR A 141 1.89 -13.27 1.73
N ALA A 142 1.20 -14.39 1.79
CA ALA A 142 -0.14 -14.47 2.35
C ALA A 142 -0.13 -14.17 3.86
N LYS A 143 0.87 -14.69 4.59
CA LYS A 143 1.01 -14.44 6.02
C LYS A 143 1.22 -12.97 6.33
N THR A 144 2.14 -12.29 5.62
CA THR A 144 2.36 -10.84 5.83
C THR A 144 1.12 -10.01 5.53
N LYS A 145 0.26 -10.44 4.60
CA LYS A 145 -1.01 -9.77 4.32
C LYS A 145 -2.04 -9.99 5.44
N CYS A 146 -2.14 -11.19 6.01
CA CYS A 146 -2.99 -11.45 7.18
C CYS A 146 -2.55 -10.61 8.39
N ASP A 147 -1.23 -10.56 8.65
CA ASP A 147 -0.68 -9.80 9.78
C ASP A 147 -0.93 -8.29 9.60
N ALA A 148 -0.79 -7.78 8.37
CA ALA A 148 -1.09 -6.39 8.04
C ALA A 148 -2.59 -6.06 8.19
N GLU A 149 -3.49 -6.92 7.69
CA GLU A 149 -4.95 -6.75 7.87
C GLU A 149 -5.32 -6.68 9.34
N LYS A 150 -4.78 -7.58 10.14
CA LYS A 150 -5.03 -7.57 11.58
C LYS A 150 -4.58 -6.27 12.23
N ALA A 151 -3.38 -5.77 11.93
CA ALA A 151 -2.87 -4.51 12.46
C ALA A 151 -3.78 -3.32 12.08
N VAL A 152 -4.31 -3.31 10.85
CA VAL A 152 -5.23 -2.29 10.36
C VAL A 152 -6.57 -2.34 11.08
N LEU A 153 -7.17 -3.53 11.24
CA LEU A 153 -8.44 -3.69 11.94
C LEU A 153 -8.32 -3.34 13.43
N ASP A 154 -7.24 -3.74 14.07
CA ASP A 154 -6.98 -3.43 15.48
C ASP A 154 -6.79 -1.92 15.72
N SER A 155 -6.35 -1.16 14.70
CA SER A 155 -6.17 0.30 14.79
C SER A 155 -7.49 1.10 14.77
N GLY A 156 -8.57 0.52 14.25
CA GLY A 156 -9.85 1.18 14.06
C GLY A 156 -9.92 2.22 12.92
N ASN A 157 -8.84 2.40 12.16
CA ASN A 157 -8.74 3.37 11.05
C ASN A 157 -8.82 2.71 9.66
N GLY A 158 -8.92 1.39 9.60
CA GLY A 158 -8.93 0.62 8.36
C GLY A 158 -10.31 0.47 7.73
N ILE A 159 -10.29 0.41 6.39
CA ILE A 159 -11.40 0.00 5.53
C ILE A 159 -10.89 -1.11 4.62
#